data_71716fdad01d3e440d991839e4a7c5dc
#
_entry.id   71716fdad01d3e440d991839e4a7c5dc
#
_cell.length_a   1.000
_cell.length_b   1.000
_cell.length_c   1.000
_cell.angle_alpha   90.00
_cell.angle_beta   90.00
_cell.angle_gamma   90.00
#
_symmetry.space_group_name_H-M   'P 1'
#
loop_
_entity.id
_entity.type
_entity.pdbx_description
1 polymer ?
#
loop_
_entity_poly.entity_id
_entity_poly.type
_entity_poly.pdbx_seq_one_letter_code
_entity_poly.pdbx_strand_id
1 'polypeptide(L)'
;THHPHVHGIVPGGGLAPDGTTWVACRPGFFLPVRVLSRLFRRRFLEELQRLHEAGRLQFFGEHAGLADAAQFKAWLAPLRKVEWVVYAKPPFAGPKAVLAYLSRYTHRVAISNSRLVAMDDQGVSFRWKDYRTKGRTRYKTMTLEPQEFMRRFLLHVLPGGFHRIRHYGLLANGSRKANLELARELLHVAPAPVLAAAVNEQAVALPIAVP
;
A
#
# COMPACT_ATOMS: atom_id res chain seq x y z
N THR A 1 11.25 -9.81 9.27
CA THR A 1 11.94 -8.61 8.81
C THR A 1 10.93 -7.67 8.20
N HIS A 2 10.89 -6.43 8.67
CA HIS A 2 10.00 -5.40 8.12
C HIS A 2 10.53 -5.00 6.74
N HIS A 3 9.64 -4.92 5.75
CA HIS A 3 10.01 -4.56 4.38
C HIS A 3 9.03 -3.50 3.86
N PRO A 4 9.18 -2.23 4.29
CA PRO A 4 8.29 -1.16 3.86
C PRO A 4 8.45 -0.89 2.37
N HIS A 5 7.33 -0.71 1.67
CA HIS A 5 7.30 -0.38 0.25
C HIS A 5 6.01 0.34 -0.12
N VAL A 6 6.04 1.06 -1.23
CA VAL A 6 4.91 1.85 -1.73
C VAL A 6 4.41 1.24 -3.04
N HIS A 7 3.10 1.04 -3.13
CA HIS A 7 2.43 0.70 -4.37
C HIS A 7 1.73 1.95 -4.91
N GLY A 8 2.06 2.34 -6.14
CA GLY A 8 1.40 3.44 -6.84
C GLY A 8 0.55 2.92 -7.99
N ILE A 9 -0.68 3.41 -8.11
CA ILE A 9 -1.50 3.26 -9.32
C ILE A 9 -1.58 4.63 -9.95
N VAL A 10 -1.17 4.72 -11.21
CA VAL A 10 -1.07 5.98 -11.92
C VAL A 10 -1.98 5.91 -13.15
N PRO A 11 -2.82 6.93 -13.40
CA PRO A 11 -3.60 7.01 -14.64
C PRO A 11 -2.70 6.99 -15.88
N GLY A 12 -3.20 6.43 -16.98
CA GLY A 12 -2.50 6.38 -18.27
C GLY A 12 -2.54 7.71 -19.04
N GLY A 13 -2.62 8.82 -18.35
CA GLY A 13 -2.67 10.17 -18.89
C GLY A 13 -3.04 11.19 -17.83
N GLY A 14 -3.28 12.42 -18.24
CA GLY A 14 -3.69 13.52 -17.39
C GLY A 14 -4.41 14.62 -18.17
N LEU A 15 -5.05 15.53 -17.44
CA LEU A 15 -5.63 16.74 -18.01
C LEU A 15 -4.50 17.69 -18.42
N ALA A 16 -4.63 18.31 -19.57
CA ALA A 16 -3.80 19.45 -19.94
C ALA A 16 -3.97 20.59 -18.93
N PRO A 17 -2.96 21.47 -18.75
CA PRO A 17 -3.06 22.56 -17.76
C PRO A 17 -4.25 23.51 -17.96
N ASP A 18 -4.69 23.65 -19.20
CA ASP A 18 -5.86 24.47 -19.58
C ASP A 18 -7.20 23.72 -19.42
N GLY A 19 -7.15 22.42 -19.08
CA GLY A 19 -8.35 21.59 -18.92
C GLY A 19 -9.07 21.21 -20.22
N THR A 20 -8.52 21.54 -21.39
CA THR A 20 -9.24 21.39 -22.67
C THR A 20 -9.05 20.00 -23.30
N THR A 21 -8.00 19.27 -22.94
CA THR A 21 -7.67 18.00 -23.56
C THR A 21 -7.15 16.97 -22.56
N TRP A 22 -7.28 15.70 -22.90
CA TRP A 22 -6.66 14.60 -22.21
C TRP A 22 -5.34 14.24 -22.89
N VAL A 23 -4.22 14.37 -22.17
CA VAL A 23 -2.89 13.99 -22.67
C VAL A 23 -2.62 12.55 -22.25
N ALA A 24 -2.68 11.64 -23.22
CA ALA A 24 -2.42 10.22 -22.97
C ALA A 24 -0.92 9.93 -22.84
N CYS A 25 -0.56 8.98 -21.97
CA CYS A 25 0.78 8.41 -21.93
C CYS A 25 1.07 7.61 -23.21
N ARG A 26 2.34 7.50 -23.58
CA ARG A 26 2.75 6.60 -24.66
C ARG A 26 2.39 5.15 -24.29
N PRO A 27 1.84 4.34 -25.24
CA PRO A 27 1.58 2.95 -25.00
C PRO A 27 2.82 2.20 -24.50
N GLY A 28 2.65 1.41 -23.43
CA GLY A 28 3.73 0.61 -22.86
C GLY A 28 4.84 1.39 -22.14
N PHE A 29 4.74 2.72 -22.04
CA PHE A 29 5.74 3.55 -21.37
C PHE A 29 5.08 4.44 -20.30
N PHE A 30 5.65 4.45 -19.11
CA PHE A 30 5.24 5.36 -18.03
C PHE A 30 6.35 6.40 -17.78
N LEU A 31 7.41 6.00 -17.11
CA LEU A 31 8.58 6.83 -16.82
C LEU A 31 9.84 5.94 -16.76
N PRO A 32 11.04 6.48 -17.03
CA PRO A 32 12.27 5.71 -16.89
C PRO A 32 12.47 5.28 -15.44
N VAL A 33 12.52 3.97 -15.19
CA VAL A 33 12.65 3.39 -13.85
C VAL A 33 13.86 3.92 -13.09
N ARG A 34 14.99 4.11 -13.78
CA ARG A 34 16.21 4.67 -13.16
C ARG A 34 16.02 6.12 -12.69
N VAL A 35 15.27 6.92 -13.44
CA VAL A 35 14.95 8.30 -13.06
C VAL A 35 14.05 8.30 -11.83
N LEU A 36 13.03 7.46 -11.81
CA LEU A 36 12.14 7.28 -10.65
C LEU A 36 12.90 6.83 -9.42
N SER A 37 13.81 5.84 -9.56
CA SER A 37 14.63 5.34 -8.46
C SER A 37 15.47 6.46 -7.83
N ARG A 38 16.19 7.22 -8.65
CA ARG A 38 17.05 8.31 -8.19
C ARG A 38 16.25 9.45 -7.56
N LEU A 39 15.13 9.83 -8.17
CA LEU A 39 14.25 10.88 -7.66
C LEU A 39 13.63 10.45 -6.32
N PHE A 40 13.09 9.23 -6.24
CA PHE A 40 12.48 8.72 -5.01
C PHE A 40 13.50 8.65 -3.87
N ARG A 41 14.69 8.08 -4.13
CA ARG A 41 15.78 8.04 -3.16
C ARG A 41 16.13 9.43 -2.64
N ARG A 42 16.36 10.38 -3.56
CA ARG A 42 16.72 11.75 -3.20
C ARG A 42 15.65 12.37 -2.30
N ARG A 43 14.39 12.38 -2.76
CA ARG A 43 13.29 12.99 -2.03
C ARG A 43 13.05 12.35 -0.67
N PHE A 44 13.13 11.04 -0.60
CA PHE A 44 12.94 10.32 0.66
C PHE A 44 14.04 10.66 1.67
N LEU A 45 15.29 10.70 1.26
CA LEU A 45 16.41 11.00 2.15
C LEU A 45 16.45 12.49 2.54
N GLU A 46 16.08 13.40 1.64
CA GLU A 46 15.87 14.83 1.95
C GLU A 46 14.79 15.01 3.02
N GLU A 47 13.67 14.31 2.87
CA GLU A 47 12.57 14.41 3.84
C GLU A 47 12.93 13.78 5.20
N LEU A 48 13.63 12.66 5.22
CA LEU A 48 14.13 12.08 6.48
C LEU A 48 15.06 13.05 7.21
N GLN A 49 15.97 13.69 6.48
CA GLN A 49 16.87 14.68 7.06
C GLN A 49 16.09 15.88 7.63
N ARG A 50 15.12 16.40 6.87
CA ARG A 50 14.24 17.49 7.32
C ARG A 50 13.46 17.13 8.59
N LEU A 51 12.94 15.90 8.67
CA LEU A 51 12.23 15.41 9.85
C LEU A 51 13.15 15.25 11.06
N HIS A 52 14.40 14.83 10.85
CA HIS A 52 15.41 14.76 11.89
C HIS A 52 15.71 16.15 12.44
N GLU A 53 16.02 17.12 11.56
CA GLU A 53 16.32 18.51 11.92
C GLU A 53 15.15 19.18 12.67
N ALA A 54 13.92 18.79 12.34
CA ALA A 54 12.70 19.24 13.01
C ALA A 54 12.40 18.49 14.35
N GLY A 55 13.26 17.56 14.79
CA GLY A 55 13.05 16.77 16.00
C GLY A 55 11.84 15.85 15.97
N ARG A 56 11.36 15.49 14.78
CA ARG A 56 10.16 14.67 14.58
C ARG A 56 10.42 13.16 14.48
N LEU A 57 11.69 12.74 14.54
CA LEU A 57 12.09 11.34 14.58
C LEU A 57 12.47 10.96 16.01
N GLN A 58 12.08 9.75 16.39
CA GLN A 58 12.45 9.16 17.67
C GLN A 58 13.31 7.93 17.42
N PHE A 59 14.38 7.77 18.19
CA PHE A 59 15.33 6.69 18.04
C PHE A 59 15.45 5.91 19.35
N PHE A 60 15.43 4.57 19.25
CA PHE A 60 15.40 3.67 20.40
C PHE A 60 16.43 2.56 20.25
N GLY A 61 16.85 1.97 21.38
CA GLY A 61 17.76 0.84 21.42
C GLY A 61 19.09 1.14 20.73
N GLU A 62 19.53 0.26 19.86
CA GLU A 62 20.78 0.40 19.08
C GLU A 62 20.84 1.63 18.18
N HIS A 63 19.69 2.23 17.89
CA HIS A 63 19.58 3.42 17.05
C HIS A 63 19.50 4.72 17.83
N ALA A 64 19.58 4.69 19.18
CA ALA A 64 19.46 5.90 20.01
C ALA A 64 20.48 6.99 19.65
N GLY A 65 21.69 6.61 19.25
CA GLY A 65 22.74 7.52 18.80
C GLY A 65 22.40 8.33 17.55
N LEU A 66 21.42 7.89 16.74
CA LEU A 66 20.99 8.63 15.55
C LEU A 66 20.21 9.92 15.88
N ALA A 67 19.93 10.20 17.15
CA ALA A 67 19.46 11.50 17.58
C ALA A 67 20.51 12.61 17.33
N ASP A 68 21.80 12.26 17.32
CA ASP A 68 22.88 13.16 16.94
C ASP A 68 22.91 13.40 15.42
N ALA A 69 23.00 14.66 15.02
CA ALA A 69 22.94 15.05 13.61
C ALA A 69 24.10 14.51 12.77
N ALA A 70 25.31 14.44 13.33
CA ALA A 70 26.48 13.95 12.63
C ALA A 70 26.38 12.43 12.39
N GLN A 71 25.95 11.68 13.42
CA GLN A 71 25.74 10.25 13.32
C GLN A 71 24.61 9.93 12.33
N PHE A 72 23.50 10.66 12.36
CA PHE A 72 22.40 10.49 11.43
C PHE A 72 22.83 10.75 9.97
N LYS A 73 23.58 11.82 9.73
CA LYS A 73 24.13 12.15 8.42
C LYS A 73 25.08 11.05 7.92
N ALA A 74 25.96 10.55 8.76
CA ALA A 74 26.86 9.45 8.44
C ALA A 74 26.08 8.15 8.11
N TRP A 75 25.01 7.85 8.86
CA TRP A 75 24.14 6.71 8.63
C TRP A 75 23.39 6.79 7.28
N LEU A 76 22.97 7.99 6.86
CA LEU A 76 22.32 8.21 5.56
C LEU A 76 23.29 8.15 4.37
N ALA A 77 24.58 8.43 4.55
CA ALA A 77 25.53 8.59 3.47
C ALA A 77 25.65 7.36 2.54
N PRO A 78 25.72 6.10 3.03
CA PRO A 78 25.75 4.92 2.16
C PRO A 78 24.45 4.73 1.41
N LEU A 79 23.28 5.09 1.99
CA LEU A 79 21.98 4.95 1.35
C LEU A 79 21.82 5.85 0.11
N ARG A 80 22.60 6.94 0.02
CA ARG A 80 22.64 7.83 -1.16
C ARG A 80 23.35 7.19 -2.36
N LYS A 81 24.22 6.22 -2.13
CA LYS A 81 25.05 5.58 -3.15
C LYS A 81 24.40 4.32 -3.73
N VAL A 82 23.48 3.68 -3.03
CA VAL A 82 22.82 2.44 -3.45
C VAL A 82 21.69 2.75 -4.43
N GLU A 83 21.53 1.94 -5.46
CA GLU A 83 20.34 2.03 -6.33
C GLU A 83 19.12 1.46 -5.59
N TRP A 84 18.05 2.26 -5.56
CA TRP A 84 16.80 1.86 -4.93
C TRP A 84 15.91 1.12 -5.93
N VAL A 85 15.26 0.07 -5.47
CA VAL A 85 14.42 -0.75 -6.33
C VAL A 85 13.11 -0.03 -6.62
N VAL A 86 12.91 0.29 -7.90
CA VAL A 86 11.64 0.77 -8.45
C VAL A 86 11.24 -0.16 -9.58
N TYR A 87 10.00 -0.58 -9.58
CA TYR A 87 9.46 -1.47 -10.59
C TYR A 87 8.17 -0.89 -11.18
N ALA A 88 8.16 -0.63 -12.48
CA ALA A 88 6.99 -0.20 -13.22
C ALA A 88 6.38 -1.41 -13.95
N LYS A 89 5.10 -1.68 -13.70
CA LYS A 89 4.33 -2.72 -14.39
C LYS A 89 3.63 -2.15 -15.61
N PRO A 90 3.37 -2.99 -16.63
CA PRO A 90 2.47 -2.64 -17.71
C PRO A 90 1.09 -2.22 -17.18
N PRO A 91 0.33 -1.45 -17.97
CA PRO A 91 -1.04 -1.07 -17.62
C PRO A 91 -1.91 -2.27 -17.28
N PHE A 92 -2.90 -2.07 -16.42
CA PHE A 92 -3.89 -3.10 -16.12
C PHE A 92 -4.77 -3.38 -17.35
N ALA A 93 -5.19 -4.63 -17.49
CA ALA A 93 -6.16 -5.05 -18.51
C ALA A 93 -7.60 -4.65 -18.09
N GLY A 94 -7.84 -3.34 -17.93
CA GLY A 94 -9.14 -2.76 -17.65
C GLY A 94 -9.51 -2.65 -16.16
N PRO A 95 -10.71 -2.08 -15.88
CA PRO A 95 -11.13 -1.69 -14.53
C PRO A 95 -11.27 -2.87 -13.56
N LYS A 96 -11.74 -4.03 -14.03
CA LYS A 96 -11.85 -5.24 -13.19
C LYS A 96 -10.49 -5.68 -12.62
N ALA A 97 -9.43 -5.58 -13.42
CA ALA A 97 -8.08 -5.92 -12.98
C ALA A 97 -7.56 -4.92 -11.93
N VAL A 98 -7.87 -3.62 -12.06
CA VAL A 98 -7.55 -2.58 -11.07
C VAL A 98 -8.27 -2.87 -9.75
N LEU A 99 -9.58 -3.15 -9.80
CA LEU A 99 -10.37 -3.46 -8.60
C LEU A 99 -9.86 -4.73 -7.91
N ALA A 100 -9.57 -5.78 -8.65
CA ALA A 100 -8.99 -7.01 -8.10
C ALA A 100 -7.60 -6.78 -7.48
N TYR A 101 -6.81 -5.87 -8.01
CA TYR A 101 -5.54 -5.47 -7.42
C TYR A 101 -5.77 -4.70 -6.12
N LEU A 102 -6.60 -3.66 -6.13
CA LEU A 102 -6.89 -2.83 -4.96
C LEU A 102 -7.46 -3.66 -3.80
N SER A 103 -8.41 -4.56 -4.07
CA SER A 103 -9.04 -5.39 -3.04
C SER A 103 -8.03 -6.23 -2.26
N ARG A 104 -6.96 -6.69 -2.90
CA ARG A 104 -5.89 -7.46 -2.23
C ARG A 104 -5.16 -6.67 -1.15
N TYR A 105 -5.07 -5.35 -1.32
CA TYR A 105 -4.31 -4.49 -0.41
C TYR A 105 -5.19 -3.73 0.58
N THR A 106 -6.47 -3.52 0.25
CA THR A 106 -7.39 -2.76 1.10
C THR A 106 -8.14 -3.63 2.09
N HIS A 107 -8.50 -4.86 1.70
CA HIS A 107 -9.31 -5.76 2.53
C HIS A 107 -8.50 -6.81 3.30
N ARG A 108 -7.24 -7.05 2.94
CA ARG A 108 -6.40 -7.99 3.69
C ARG A 108 -5.71 -7.29 4.85
N VAL A 109 -5.95 -7.82 6.06
CA VAL A 109 -5.18 -7.42 7.24
C VAL A 109 -3.90 -8.26 7.28
N ALA A 110 -3.85 -9.32 8.06
CA ALA A 110 -2.66 -10.17 8.20
C ALA A 110 -2.81 -11.48 7.43
N ILE A 111 -3.98 -12.11 7.58
CA ILE A 111 -4.28 -13.44 7.06
C ILE A 111 -5.74 -13.50 6.61
N SER A 112 -6.04 -14.25 5.55
CA SER A 112 -7.42 -14.52 5.13
C SER A 112 -7.99 -15.68 5.93
N ASN A 113 -9.31 -15.66 6.19
CA ASN A 113 -9.99 -16.75 6.90
C ASN A 113 -9.74 -18.12 6.25
N SER A 114 -9.62 -18.20 4.92
CA SER A 114 -9.33 -19.43 4.20
C SER A 114 -7.96 -20.04 4.54
N ARG A 115 -7.11 -19.35 5.25
CA ARG A 115 -5.81 -19.85 5.73
C ARG A 115 -5.88 -20.37 7.15
N LEU A 116 -6.90 -20.02 7.93
CA LEU A 116 -7.12 -20.58 9.24
C LEU A 116 -7.54 -22.04 9.06
N VAL A 117 -6.92 -22.94 9.81
CA VAL A 117 -7.13 -24.38 9.71
C VAL A 117 -7.92 -24.89 10.91
N ALA A 118 -7.46 -24.54 12.11
CA ALA A 118 -8.07 -24.96 13.37
C ALA A 118 -7.74 -23.95 14.48
N MET A 119 -8.57 -23.96 15.50
CA MET A 119 -8.32 -23.32 16.78
C MET A 119 -8.78 -24.31 17.87
N ASP A 120 -7.85 -24.75 18.66
CA ASP A 120 -8.05 -25.77 19.72
C ASP A 120 -7.12 -25.49 20.91
N ASP A 121 -7.05 -26.42 21.84
CA ASP A 121 -6.22 -26.31 23.05
C ASP A 121 -4.72 -26.24 22.74
N GLN A 122 -4.30 -26.68 21.54
CA GLN A 122 -2.93 -26.59 21.06
C GLN A 122 -2.60 -25.21 20.48
N GLY A 123 -3.63 -24.42 20.16
CA GLY A 123 -3.48 -23.08 19.64
C GLY A 123 -4.20 -22.81 18.34
N VAL A 124 -3.73 -21.80 17.61
CA VAL A 124 -4.27 -21.37 16.32
C VAL A 124 -3.38 -21.90 15.21
N SER A 125 -3.93 -22.83 14.42
CA SER A 125 -3.27 -23.44 13.26
C SER A 125 -3.66 -22.72 11.98
N PHE A 126 -2.68 -22.34 11.17
CA PHE A 126 -2.93 -21.64 9.90
C PHE A 126 -1.89 -21.99 8.83
N ARG A 127 -2.32 -21.85 7.58
CA ARG A 127 -1.43 -22.04 6.41
C ARG A 127 -0.62 -20.78 6.13
N TRP A 128 0.69 -20.94 5.97
CA TRP A 128 1.57 -19.88 5.54
C TRP A 128 2.35 -20.28 4.30
N LYS A 129 2.92 -19.31 3.62
CA LYS A 129 3.65 -19.51 2.37
C LYS A 129 5.13 -19.24 2.60
N ASP A 130 5.92 -20.31 2.48
CA ASP A 130 7.36 -20.21 2.53
C ASP A 130 7.89 -19.80 1.15
N TYR A 131 8.29 -18.55 1.01
CA TYR A 131 8.80 -18.02 -0.25
C TYR A 131 10.20 -18.51 -0.63
N ARG A 132 10.90 -19.19 0.27
CA ARG A 132 12.20 -19.81 0.01
C ARG A 132 12.05 -21.12 -0.78
N THR A 133 10.88 -21.73 -0.77
CA THR A 133 10.57 -22.96 -1.49
C THR A 133 9.69 -22.69 -2.71
N LYS A 134 9.87 -23.47 -3.79
CA LYS A 134 9.05 -23.39 -5.01
C LYS A 134 8.01 -24.52 -5.05
N GLY A 135 6.97 -24.36 -5.87
CA GLY A 135 5.97 -25.41 -6.07
C GLY A 135 4.93 -25.51 -4.94
N ARG A 136 4.29 -26.67 -4.83
CA ARG A 136 3.22 -26.94 -3.83
C ARG A 136 3.75 -27.02 -2.41
N THR A 137 4.99 -27.47 -2.22
CA THR A 137 5.65 -27.60 -0.91
C THR A 137 5.89 -26.29 -0.19
N ARG A 138 5.72 -25.15 -0.87
CA ARG A 138 5.81 -23.82 -0.23
C ARG A 138 4.68 -23.50 0.75
N TYR A 139 3.57 -24.24 0.70
CA TYR A 139 2.47 -24.07 1.66
C TYR A 139 2.70 -25.00 2.84
N LYS A 140 2.87 -24.41 4.00
CA LYS A 140 3.13 -25.10 5.28
C LYS A 140 2.06 -24.69 6.29
N THR A 141 1.81 -25.54 7.27
CA THR A 141 0.98 -25.21 8.43
C THR A 141 1.87 -24.83 9.60
N MET A 142 1.42 -23.86 10.38
CA MET A 142 2.05 -23.42 11.62
C MET A 142 0.97 -23.31 12.67
N THR A 143 1.26 -23.78 13.88
CA THR A 143 0.44 -23.60 15.07
C THR A 143 1.15 -22.62 15.99
N LEU A 144 0.43 -21.65 16.49
CA LEU A 144 0.91 -20.69 17.49
C LEU A 144 -0.04 -20.67 18.67
N GLU A 145 0.51 -20.44 19.86
CA GLU A 145 -0.33 -20.11 21.01
C GLU A 145 -1.23 -18.91 20.72
N PRO A 146 -2.46 -18.87 21.25
CA PRO A 146 -3.43 -17.81 20.95
C PRO A 146 -2.88 -16.39 21.16
N GLN A 147 -2.16 -16.16 22.25
CA GLN A 147 -1.58 -14.87 22.57
C GLN A 147 -0.51 -14.43 21.54
N GLU A 148 0.36 -15.37 21.13
CA GLU A 148 1.39 -15.08 20.12
C GLU A 148 0.78 -14.87 18.72
N PHE A 149 -0.26 -15.62 18.37
CA PHE A 149 -1.03 -15.37 17.15
C PHE A 149 -1.64 -13.98 17.16
N MET A 150 -2.34 -13.61 18.25
CA MET A 150 -2.95 -12.28 18.41
C MET A 150 -1.91 -11.17 18.35
N ARG A 151 -0.79 -11.32 19.05
CA ARG A 151 0.31 -10.35 19.01
C ARG A 151 0.82 -10.11 17.58
N ARG A 152 1.05 -11.19 16.82
CA ARG A 152 1.50 -11.08 15.42
C ARG A 152 0.42 -10.50 14.52
N PHE A 153 -0.84 -10.86 14.73
CA PHE A 153 -1.97 -10.33 13.97
C PHE A 153 -2.10 -8.82 14.18
N LEU A 154 -2.04 -8.36 15.43
CA LEU A 154 -2.20 -6.95 15.81
C LEU A 154 -1.10 -6.05 15.23
N LEU A 155 0.11 -6.58 14.96
CA LEU A 155 1.15 -5.82 14.25
C LEU A 155 0.73 -5.37 12.84
N HIS A 156 -0.30 -5.97 12.26
CA HIS A 156 -0.82 -5.64 10.93
C HIS A 156 -2.08 -4.78 10.98
N VAL A 157 -2.63 -4.54 12.17
CA VAL A 157 -3.78 -3.67 12.37
C VAL A 157 -3.29 -2.23 12.38
N LEU A 158 -3.82 -1.43 11.49
CA LEU A 158 -3.47 -0.03 11.40
C LEU A 158 -4.24 0.78 12.46
N PRO A 159 -3.64 1.82 13.02
CA PRO A 159 -4.33 2.73 13.94
C PRO A 159 -5.56 3.35 13.29
N GLY A 160 -6.53 3.73 14.13
CA GLY A 160 -7.68 4.51 13.67
C GLY A 160 -7.24 5.77 12.93
N GLY A 161 -7.94 6.12 11.85
CA GLY A 161 -7.60 7.27 11.02
C GLY A 161 -6.43 7.07 10.03
N PHE A 162 -5.75 5.92 10.07
CA PHE A 162 -4.68 5.62 9.11
C PHE A 162 -5.26 5.15 7.77
N HIS A 163 -5.23 6.02 6.77
CA HIS A 163 -5.71 5.68 5.43
C HIS A 163 -4.72 4.79 4.68
N ARG A 164 -5.20 3.62 4.24
CA ARG A 164 -4.41 2.67 3.42
C ARG A 164 -4.20 3.17 2.01
N ILE A 165 -5.15 3.95 1.48
CA ILE A 165 -5.08 4.58 0.17
C ILE A 165 -4.97 6.09 0.38
N ARG A 166 -4.05 6.70 -0.35
CA ARG A 166 -3.89 8.16 -0.41
C ARG A 166 -3.99 8.59 -1.85
N HIS A 167 -4.74 9.64 -2.10
CA HIS A 167 -4.99 10.15 -3.43
C HIS A 167 -4.17 11.42 -3.67
N TYR A 168 -3.54 11.52 -4.85
CA TYR A 168 -2.69 12.64 -5.23
C TYR A 168 -2.97 13.08 -6.68
N GLY A 169 -2.52 14.28 -7.05
CA GLY A 169 -2.62 14.83 -8.40
C GLY A 169 -4.07 14.83 -8.91
N LEU A 170 -4.31 14.23 -10.07
CA LEU A 170 -5.64 14.13 -10.67
C LEU A 170 -6.71 13.59 -9.72
N LEU A 171 -6.33 12.69 -8.82
CA LEU A 171 -7.21 12.01 -7.87
C LEU A 171 -7.19 12.64 -6.47
N ALA A 172 -6.55 13.79 -6.27
CA ALA A 172 -6.50 14.47 -4.98
C ALA A 172 -7.93 14.80 -4.48
N ASN A 173 -8.17 14.62 -3.18
CA ASN A 173 -9.54 14.68 -2.63
C ASN A 173 -10.30 15.96 -2.96
N GLY A 174 -9.65 17.12 -2.91
CA GLY A 174 -10.29 18.41 -3.14
C GLY A 174 -10.79 18.64 -4.57
N SER A 175 -10.13 18.03 -5.57
CA SER A 175 -10.44 18.23 -7.00
C SER A 175 -10.92 16.95 -7.71
N ARG A 176 -10.91 15.82 -7.00
CA ARG A 176 -11.16 14.49 -7.61
C ARG A 176 -12.46 14.42 -8.39
N LYS A 177 -13.56 14.93 -7.83
CA LYS A 177 -14.88 14.86 -8.47
C LYS A 177 -14.87 15.60 -9.80
N ALA A 178 -14.49 16.86 -9.78
CA ALA A 178 -14.41 17.70 -10.97
C ALA A 178 -13.43 17.14 -12.01
N ASN A 179 -12.24 16.73 -11.58
CA ASN A 179 -11.25 16.17 -12.48
C ASN A 179 -11.71 14.86 -13.14
N LEU A 180 -12.45 14.00 -12.42
CA LEU A 180 -12.98 12.75 -12.99
C LEU A 180 -14.15 13.01 -13.94
N GLU A 181 -15.01 13.98 -13.66
CA GLU A 181 -16.10 14.41 -14.55
C GLU A 181 -15.50 14.92 -15.87
N LEU A 182 -14.58 15.86 -15.79
CA LEU A 182 -13.88 16.41 -16.95
C LEU A 182 -13.10 15.34 -17.74
N ALA A 183 -12.39 14.45 -17.05
CA ALA A 183 -11.68 13.38 -17.72
C ALA A 183 -12.62 12.42 -18.46
N ARG A 184 -13.81 12.11 -17.91
CA ARG A 184 -14.82 11.28 -18.60
C ARG A 184 -15.37 11.98 -19.83
N GLU A 185 -15.67 13.26 -19.75
CA GLU A 185 -16.13 14.09 -20.86
C GLU A 185 -15.10 14.06 -22.00
N LEU A 186 -13.85 14.41 -21.72
CA LEU A 186 -12.77 14.44 -22.70
C LEU A 186 -12.42 13.07 -23.31
N LEU A 187 -12.67 12.00 -22.57
CA LEU A 187 -12.47 10.61 -23.04
C LEU A 187 -13.73 10.03 -23.65
N HIS A 188 -14.85 10.77 -23.75
CA HIS A 188 -16.14 10.30 -24.25
C HIS A 188 -16.65 9.03 -23.54
N VAL A 189 -16.40 8.92 -22.23
CA VAL A 189 -16.83 7.79 -21.40
C VAL A 189 -18.19 8.13 -20.79
N ALA A 190 -19.19 7.31 -21.05
CA ALA A 190 -20.50 7.45 -20.44
C ALA A 190 -20.40 7.54 -18.90
N PRO A 191 -21.22 8.36 -18.24
CA PRO A 191 -21.26 8.42 -16.78
C PRO A 191 -21.53 7.01 -16.24
N ALA A 192 -20.81 6.64 -15.17
CA ALA A 192 -21.08 5.35 -14.51
C ALA A 192 -22.55 5.33 -14.08
N PRO A 193 -23.28 4.22 -14.31
CA PRO A 193 -24.62 4.10 -13.78
C PRO A 193 -24.56 4.39 -12.28
N VAL A 194 -25.43 5.29 -11.83
CA VAL A 194 -25.61 5.53 -10.40
C VAL A 194 -26.19 4.24 -9.83
N LEU A 195 -25.32 3.37 -9.32
CA LEU A 195 -25.76 2.31 -8.44
C LEU A 195 -26.40 3.05 -7.25
N ALA A 196 -27.74 3.06 -7.24
CA ALA A 196 -28.47 3.46 -6.05
C ALA A 196 -27.79 2.76 -4.89
N ALA A 197 -27.30 3.53 -3.93
CA ALA A 197 -26.66 3.01 -2.75
C ALA A 197 -27.70 2.11 -2.06
N ALA A 198 -27.64 0.82 -2.35
CA ALA A 198 -28.27 -0.18 -1.49
C ALA A 198 -27.48 -0.06 -0.18
N VAL A 199 -28.00 0.79 0.71
CA VAL A 199 -27.64 0.81 2.11
C VAL A 199 -28.09 -0.56 2.64
N ASN A 200 -27.22 -1.52 2.53
CA ASN A 200 -27.40 -2.80 3.19
C ASN A 200 -26.93 -2.62 4.64
N GLU A 201 -27.78 -1.98 5.44
CA GLU A 201 -27.75 -2.02 6.90
C GLU A 201 -28.15 -3.43 7.38
N GLN A 202 -27.43 -4.42 6.94
CA GLN A 202 -27.39 -5.71 7.63
C GLN A 202 -26.02 -5.83 8.28
N ALA A 203 -25.86 -5.10 9.38
CA ALA A 203 -24.95 -5.50 10.42
C ALA A 203 -25.34 -6.93 10.83
N VAL A 204 -24.65 -7.91 10.32
CA VAL A 204 -24.72 -9.28 10.79
C VAL A 204 -24.17 -9.27 12.21
N ALA A 205 -25.07 -9.13 13.17
CA ALA A 205 -24.81 -9.48 14.55
C ALA A 205 -24.56 -11.00 14.56
N LEU A 206 -23.30 -11.38 14.66
CA LEU A 206 -22.95 -12.76 14.98
C LEU A 206 -23.38 -13.01 16.43
N PRO A 207 -24.19 -14.04 16.68
CA PRO A 207 -24.51 -14.41 18.05
C PRO A 207 -23.23 -14.95 18.70
N ILE A 208 -22.74 -14.23 19.71
CA ILE A 208 -21.74 -14.76 20.63
C ILE A 208 -22.43 -15.79 21.48
N ALA A 209 -22.36 -17.06 21.16
CA ALA A 209 -22.64 -18.13 22.06
C ALA A 209 -21.47 -18.24 23.03
N VAL A 210 -21.68 -17.79 24.24
CA VAL A 210 -20.79 -18.07 25.38
C VAL A 210 -21.39 -19.29 26.10
N PRO A 211 -20.64 -20.37 26.34
CA PRO A 211 -21.02 -21.43 27.28
C PRO A 211 -20.88 -20.95 28.71
#